data_f2505553a523c83e2d7f99dfd182214b
#
_entry.id   f2505553a523c83e2d7f99dfd182214b
#
_cell.length_a   1.000
_cell.length_b   1.000
_cell.length_c   1.000
_cell.angle_alpha   90.00
_cell.angle_beta   90.00
_cell.angle_gamma   90.00
#
_symmetry.space_group_name_H-M   'P 1'
#
loop_
_entity.id
_entity.type
_entity.pdbx_description
1 polymer ?
#
loop_
_entity_poly.entity_id
_entity_poly.type
_entity_poly.pdbx_seq_one_letter_code
_entity_poly.pdbx_strand_id
1 'polypeptide(L)'
;MAFSQIQGKMQIMRILIANDDGIYAAGIKAIAAEFSKKHQVMVVAPDHERSGASHSINLTSPLRIHKTELYGFDNIEAYRVNGTPVDCVIVGCNALNFKPDAIITGVNHGYNLGMDIHYSGTVSAAKEGALMGIPSMAVSMCNLCLLY
;
A
#
# COMPACT_ATOMS: atom_id res chain seq x y z
N MET A 1 -27.23 19.23 28.92
CA MET A 1 -26.73 20.29 28.08
C MET A 1 -25.65 19.75 27.15
N ALA A 2 -25.91 19.80 25.86
CA ALA A 2 -25.01 19.79 24.70
C ALA A 2 -23.92 18.70 24.59
N PHE A 3 -24.32 17.47 24.32
CA PHE A 3 -23.53 16.52 23.53
C PHE A 3 -24.09 16.40 22.11
N SER A 4 -24.33 17.55 21.48
CA SER A 4 -24.80 17.59 20.10
C SER A 4 -23.68 18.11 19.21
N GLN A 5 -23.40 17.32 18.16
CA GLN A 5 -22.71 17.70 16.93
C GLN A 5 -21.17 17.75 16.98
N ILE A 6 -20.55 16.58 17.09
CA ILE A 6 -19.35 16.30 16.30
C ILE A 6 -19.78 15.34 15.19
N GLN A 7 -20.66 15.78 14.31
CA GLN A 7 -20.77 15.24 12.95
C GLN A 7 -19.70 15.95 12.10
N GLY A 8 -18.42 15.58 12.31
CA GLY A 8 -17.40 15.92 11.37
C GLY A 8 -17.76 15.28 10.02
N LYS A 9 -17.99 16.09 8.98
CA LYS A 9 -18.06 15.58 7.60
C LYS A 9 -16.81 14.72 7.40
N MET A 10 -17.00 13.44 7.16
CA MET A 10 -15.89 12.52 6.90
C MET A 10 -15.19 13.04 5.62
N GLN A 11 -13.96 13.53 5.78
CA GLN A 11 -13.18 14.07 4.68
C GLN A 11 -12.78 12.93 3.75
N ILE A 12 -13.06 13.05 2.47
CA ILE A 12 -12.57 12.10 1.46
C ILE A 12 -11.06 12.32 1.33
N MET A 13 -10.29 11.27 1.59
CA MET A 13 -8.84 11.26 1.46
C MET A 13 -8.42 10.58 0.17
N ARG A 14 -7.26 10.93 -0.34
CA ARG A 14 -6.54 10.19 -1.39
C ARG A 14 -5.59 9.24 -0.71
N ILE A 15 -5.78 7.94 -0.90
CA ILE A 15 -5.00 6.89 -0.24
C ILE A 15 -4.22 6.10 -1.29
N LEU A 16 -2.90 6.11 -1.18
CA LEU A 16 -2.04 5.22 -1.95
C LEU A 16 -1.87 3.91 -1.19
N ILE A 17 -2.12 2.80 -1.87
CA ILE A 17 -1.94 1.45 -1.31
C ILE A 17 -0.83 0.74 -2.06
N ALA A 18 0.11 0.15 -1.30
CA ALA A 18 1.21 -0.67 -1.82
C ALA A 18 1.39 -1.94 -0.98
N ASN A 19 2.18 -2.90 -1.44
CA ASN A 19 2.55 -4.10 -0.69
C ASN A 19 3.88 -4.69 -1.20
N ASP A 20 4.32 -5.80 -0.63
CA ASP A 20 5.42 -6.63 -1.13
C ASP A 20 4.97 -8.02 -1.63
N ASP A 21 3.73 -8.42 -1.36
CA ASP A 21 3.14 -9.68 -1.86
C ASP A 21 2.76 -9.63 -3.36
N GLY A 22 2.75 -8.43 -3.95
CA GLY A 22 2.41 -8.20 -5.35
C GLY A 22 0.96 -7.76 -5.59
N ILE A 23 0.72 -7.20 -6.79
CA ILE A 23 -0.55 -6.53 -7.16
C ILE A 23 -1.77 -7.44 -7.11
N TYR A 24 -1.61 -8.74 -7.29
CA TYR A 24 -2.71 -9.71 -7.31
C TYR A 24 -2.96 -10.38 -5.97
N ALA A 25 -2.18 -10.07 -4.93
CA ALA A 25 -2.35 -10.65 -3.60
C ALA A 25 -3.73 -10.35 -2.99
N ALA A 26 -4.25 -11.29 -2.21
CA ALA A 26 -5.57 -11.12 -1.57
C ALA A 26 -5.58 -9.96 -0.57
N GLY A 27 -4.48 -9.75 0.15
CA GLY A 27 -4.35 -8.70 1.17
C GLY A 27 -4.51 -7.29 0.60
N ILE A 28 -3.85 -6.98 -0.52
CA ILE A 28 -3.96 -5.65 -1.14
C ILE A 28 -5.35 -5.41 -1.73
N LYS A 29 -5.99 -6.45 -2.28
CA LYS A 29 -7.37 -6.37 -2.76
C LYS A 29 -8.35 -6.07 -1.63
N ALA A 30 -8.22 -6.76 -0.51
CA ALA A 30 -9.11 -6.58 0.63
C ALA A 30 -9.05 -5.17 1.19
N ILE A 31 -7.83 -4.63 1.38
CA ILE A 31 -7.66 -3.29 1.93
C ILE A 31 -8.10 -2.21 0.94
N ALA A 32 -7.82 -2.37 -0.36
CA ALA A 32 -8.26 -1.47 -1.41
C ALA A 32 -9.80 -1.41 -1.50
N ALA A 33 -10.47 -2.56 -1.42
CA ALA A 33 -11.92 -2.66 -1.39
C ALA A 33 -12.53 -1.91 -0.21
N GLU A 34 -11.95 -2.04 0.97
CA GLU A 34 -12.51 -1.40 2.17
C GLU A 34 -12.36 0.12 2.12
N PHE A 35 -11.17 0.61 1.77
CA PHE A 35 -10.92 2.04 1.73
C PHE A 35 -11.62 2.75 0.57
N SER A 36 -11.81 2.10 -0.58
CA SER A 36 -12.51 2.69 -1.73
C SER A 36 -13.99 2.98 -1.49
N LYS A 37 -14.60 2.40 -0.46
CA LYS A 37 -15.99 2.70 -0.06
C LYS A 37 -16.17 4.18 0.36
N LYS A 38 -15.11 4.82 0.83
CA LYS A 38 -15.20 6.14 1.45
C LYS A 38 -14.12 7.13 0.98
N HIS A 39 -13.10 6.65 0.29
CA HIS A 39 -11.91 7.41 -0.09
C HIS A 39 -11.56 7.19 -1.55
N GLN A 40 -10.80 8.11 -2.13
CA GLN A 40 -10.17 7.88 -3.44
C GLN A 40 -8.93 7.01 -3.24
N VAL A 41 -8.90 5.84 -3.89
CA VAL A 41 -7.82 4.87 -3.74
C VAL A 41 -7.07 4.71 -5.06
N MET A 42 -5.75 4.69 -4.97
CA MET A 42 -4.85 4.22 -6.01
C MET A 42 -4.01 3.07 -5.46
N VAL A 43 -3.86 2.00 -6.22
CA VAL A 43 -3.01 0.86 -5.88
C VAL A 43 -1.79 0.86 -6.77
N VAL A 44 -0.60 0.84 -6.18
CA VAL A 44 0.67 0.67 -6.90
C VAL A 44 1.47 -0.41 -6.19
N ALA A 45 1.70 -1.54 -6.84
CA ALA A 45 2.35 -2.70 -6.22
C ALA A 45 3.28 -3.43 -7.19
N PRO A 46 4.23 -4.22 -6.68
CA PRO A 46 5.09 -5.03 -7.53
C PRO A 46 4.29 -5.99 -8.41
N ASP A 47 4.82 -6.29 -9.59
CA ASP A 47 4.24 -7.25 -10.54
C ASP A 47 4.24 -8.69 -10.00
N HIS A 48 5.13 -9.01 -9.06
CA HIS A 48 5.23 -10.28 -8.34
C HIS A 48 5.73 -10.04 -6.92
N GLU A 49 5.69 -11.07 -6.08
CA GLU A 49 6.15 -11.04 -4.70
C GLU A 49 7.62 -10.59 -4.58
N ARG A 50 7.88 -9.71 -3.60
CA ARG A 50 9.18 -9.11 -3.28
C ARG A 50 9.51 -9.26 -1.79
N SER A 51 9.22 -10.40 -1.20
CA SER A 51 9.52 -10.67 0.21
C SER A 51 11.01 -10.48 0.51
N GLY A 52 11.32 -9.87 1.66
CA GLY A 52 12.70 -9.61 2.06
C GLY A 52 13.40 -8.49 1.28
N ALA A 53 12.66 -7.65 0.56
CA ALA A 53 13.23 -6.55 -0.22
C ALA A 53 13.89 -5.46 0.62
N SER A 54 13.66 -5.43 1.94
CA SER A 54 14.15 -4.35 2.80
C SER A 54 13.75 -2.97 2.25
N HIS A 55 14.52 -1.93 2.55
CA HIS A 55 14.33 -0.58 2.02
C HIS A 55 15.15 -0.37 0.73
N SER A 56 15.06 -1.30 -0.21
CA SER A 56 15.81 -1.22 -1.47
C SER A 56 15.02 -0.48 -2.55
N ILE A 57 15.75 0.18 -3.45
CA ILE A 57 15.24 0.80 -4.67
C ILE A 57 15.97 0.23 -5.89
N ASN A 58 15.32 0.26 -7.04
CA ASN A 58 15.92 -0.17 -8.29
C ASN A 58 16.67 0.99 -8.97
N LEU A 59 17.99 0.90 -8.98
CA LEU A 59 18.88 1.91 -9.59
C LEU A 59 19.44 1.47 -10.94
N THR A 60 19.29 0.21 -11.33
CA THR A 60 20.06 -0.38 -12.45
C THR A 60 19.23 -0.65 -13.69
N SER A 61 17.92 -0.65 -13.58
CA SER A 61 17.04 -0.94 -14.72
C SER A 61 15.82 -0.01 -14.75
N PRO A 62 15.27 0.28 -15.93
CA PRO A 62 14.06 1.11 -16.03
C PRO A 62 12.87 0.48 -15.32
N LEU A 63 12.14 1.28 -14.56
CA LEU A 63 10.85 0.87 -14.00
C LEU A 63 9.80 0.89 -15.11
N ARG A 64 9.08 -0.22 -15.25
CA ARG A 64 7.94 -0.37 -16.15
C ARG A 64 6.66 -0.31 -15.35
N ILE A 65 5.80 0.63 -15.71
CA ILE A 65 4.53 0.87 -15.05
C ILE A 65 3.42 0.43 -16.00
N HIS A 66 2.60 -0.52 -15.57
CA HIS A 66 1.47 -1.01 -16.35
C HIS A 66 0.18 -0.78 -15.57
N LYS A 67 -0.76 -0.05 -16.17
CA LYS A 67 -2.13 0.00 -15.64
C LYS A 67 -2.70 -1.43 -15.68
N THR A 68 -3.33 -1.83 -14.61
CA THR A 68 -3.90 -3.17 -14.48
C THR A 68 -5.29 -3.10 -13.88
N GLU A 69 -6.11 -4.07 -14.20
CA GLU A 69 -7.43 -4.20 -13.60
C GLU A 69 -7.33 -5.11 -12.38
N LEU A 70 -7.80 -4.62 -11.24
CA LEU A 70 -8.02 -5.45 -10.07
C LEU A 70 -9.43 -6.06 -10.20
N TYR A 71 -9.50 -7.35 -10.40
CA TYR A 71 -10.75 -8.08 -10.61
C TYR A 71 -11.78 -7.75 -9.52
N GLY A 72 -12.93 -7.23 -9.92
CA GLY A 72 -14.03 -6.86 -9.02
C GLY A 72 -13.96 -5.43 -8.45
N PHE A 73 -13.07 -4.56 -8.96
CA PHE A 73 -12.90 -3.18 -8.47
C PHE A 73 -12.77 -2.17 -9.60
N ASP A 74 -13.85 -2.00 -10.37
CA ASP A 74 -13.88 -1.14 -11.57
C ASP A 74 -13.57 0.34 -11.29
N ASN A 75 -13.62 0.77 -10.02
CA ASN A 75 -13.43 2.16 -9.62
C ASN A 75 -12.06 2.42 -8.95
N ILE A 76 -11.14 1.46 -8.93
CA ILE A 76 -9.82 1.61 -8.32
C ILE A 76 -8.77 1.66 -9.41
N GLU A 77 -8.04 2.78 -9.48
CA GLU A 77 -6.86 2.85 -10.34
C GLU A 77 -5.74 1.98 -9.75
N ALA A 78 -5.28 1.00 -10.53
CA ALA A 78 -4.24 0.07 -10.12
C ALA A 78 -3.12 -0.03 -11.14
N TYR A 79 -1.88 -0.07 -10.64
CA TYR A 79 -0.67 -0.14 -11.45
C TYR A 79 0.27 -1.20 -10.88
N ARG A 80 0.79 -2.05 -11.75
CA ARG A 80 1.87 -2.99 -11.43
C ARG A 80 3.21 -2.43 -11.89
N VAL A 81 4.24 -2.62 -11.09
CA VAL A 81 5.60 -2.11 -11.33
C VAL A 81 6.60 -3.26 -11.19
N ASN A 82 7.60 -3.34 -12.08
CA ASN A 82 8.69 -4.32 -11.98
C ASN A 82 9.76 -3.92 -10.93
N GLY A 83 9.38 -3.10 -9.95
CA GLY A 83 10.24 -2.57 -8.90
C GLY A 83 10.01 -3.20 -7.54
N THR A 84 10.63 -2.60 -6.54
CA THR A 84 10.47 -2.93 -5.12
C THR A 84 9.19 -2.29 -4.56
N PRO A 85 8.73 -2.65 -3.35
CA PRO A 85 7.65 -1.95 -2.65
C PRO A 85 7.94 -0.45 -2.46
N VAL A 86 9.18 -0.08 -2.21
CA VAL A 86 9.62 1.31 -2.09
C VAL A 86 9.50 2.04 -3.43
N ASP A 87 9.95 1.40 -4.54
CA ASP A 87 9.76 1.96 -5.89
C ASP A 87 8.29 2.21 -6.20
N CYS A 88 7.39 1.34 -5.75
CA CYS A 88 5.95 1.49 -5.97
C CYS A 88 5.39 2.75 -5.27
N VAL A 89 5.84 3.06 -4.06
CA VAL A 89 5.46 4.30 -3.37
C VAL A 89 6.01 5.52 -4.11
N ILE A 90 7.28 5.49 -4.51
CA ILE A 90 7.90 6.57 -5.28
C ILE A 90 7.17 6.80 -6.61
N VAL A 91 6.83 5.74 -7.31
CA VAL A 91 6.07 5.80 -8.58
C VAL A 91 4.69 6.41 -8.36
N GLY A 92 3.95 5.96 -7.36
CA GLY A 92 2.62 6.49 -7.05
C GLY A 92 2.63 7.98 -6.76
N CYS A 93 3.57 8.42 -5.94
CA CYS A 93 3.66 9.83 -5.52
C CYS A 93 4.20 10.74 -6.64
N ASN A 94 5.21 10.32 -7.36
CA ASN A 94 5.97 11.18 -8.27
C ASN A 94 5.62 10.96 -9.75
N ALA A 95 5.64 9.71 -10.23
CA ALA A 95 5.43 9.41 -11.65
C ALA A 95 3.95 9.45 -12.04
N LEU A 96 3.06 8.94 -11.19
CA LEU A 96 1.61 8.97 -11.42
C LEU A 96 0.95 10.25 -10.86
N ASN A 97 1.71 11.09 -10.17
CA ASN A 97 1.28 12.38 -9.63
C ASN A 97 -0.01 12.30 -8.78
N PHE A 98 -0.18 11.22 -8.06
CA PHE A 98 -1.40 10.98 -7.27
C PHE A 98 -1.53 11.91 -6.07
N LYS A 99 -0.42 12.28 -5.43
CA LYS A 99 -0.36 13.15 -4.24
C LYS A 99 -1.27 12.66 -3.11
N PRO A 100 -0.96 11.52 -2.50
CA PRO A 100 -1.79 10.94 -1.46
C PRO A 100 -1.79 11.78 -0.17
N ASP A 101 -2.92 11.76 0.54
CA ASP A 101 -3.05 12.31 1.89
C ASP A 101 -2.58 11.30 2.94
N ALA A 102 -2.56 9.99 2.58
CA ALA A 102 -2.03 8.91 3.39
C ALA A 102 -1.55 7.75 2.50
N ILE A 103 -0.59 6.98 3.02
CA ILE A 103 -0.10 5.75 2.40
C ILE A 103 -0.37 4.57 3.33
N ILE A 104 -0.92 3.49 2.78
CA ILE A 104 -1.14 2.25 3.52
C ILE A 104 -0.43 1.13 2.77
N THR A 105 0.41 0.38 3.47
CA THR A 105 1.16 -0.73 2.88
C THR A 105 0.73 -2.06 3.49
N GLY A 106 0.50 -3.06 2.65
CA GLY A 106 0.02 -4.38 3.04
C GLY A 106 -1.33 -4.73 2.36
N VAL A 107 -2.18 -5.62 2.90
CA VAL A 107 -1.96 -6.38 4.15
C VAL A 107 -0.93 -7.48 3.90
N ASN A 108 0.19 -7.44 4.61
CA ASN A 108 1.22 -8.45 4.48
C ASN A 108 0.74 -9.80 5.03
N HIS A 109 1.05 -10.87 4.29
CA HIS A 109 0.79 -12.22 4.73
C HIS A 109 1.93 -12.70 5.63
N GLY A 110 1.76 -12.56 6.93
CA GLY A 110 2.76 -12.87 7.95
C GLY A 110 3.11 -11.67 8.81
N TYR A 111 3.79 -11.97 9.92
CA TYR A 111 4.22 -10.94 10.87
C TYR A 111 5.40 -10.12 10.34
N ASN A 112 5.47 -8.87 10.77
CA ASN A 112 6.64 -8.02 10.67
C ASN A 112 6.98 -7.52 12.08
N LEU A 113 7.59 -8.36 12.91
CA LEU A 113 7.88 -8.09 14.32
C LEU A 113 9.39 -8.17 14.61
N GLY A 114 9.83 -7.40 15.60
CA GLY A 114 11.22 -7.43 16.04
C GLY A 114 12.19 -7.10 14.91
N MET A 115 13.12 -8.02 14.62
CA MET A 115 14.12 -7.83 13.57
C MET A 115 13.55 -7.90 12.15
N ASP A 116 12.41 -8.58 11.94
CA ASP A 116 11.78 -8.72 10.62
C ASP A 116 11.38 -7.37 10.04
N ILE A 117 11.12 -6.38 10.89
CA ILE A 117 10.81 -4.99 10.49
C ILE A 117 11.88 -4.44 9.54
N HIS A 118 13.15 -4.80 9.75
CA HIS A 118 14.26 -4.28 8.95
C HIS A 118 14.36 -4.91 7.56
N TYR A 119 13.81 -6.11 7.38
CA TYR A 119 13.83 -6.85 6.12
C TYR A 119 12.50 -6.72 5.35
N SER A 120 11.46 -6.26 6.00
CA SER A 120 10.11 -6.15 5.43
C SER A 120 10.02 -5.08 4.33
N GLY A 121 9.58 -5.49 3.15
CA GLY A 121 9.21 -4.59 2.06
C GLY A 121 7.98 -3.74 2.41
N THR A 122 6.98 -4.36 3.05
CA THR A 122 5.76 -3.68 3.53
C THR A 122 6.10 -2.54 4.48
N VAL A 123 6.93 -2.80 5.51
CA VAL A 123 7.32 -1.75 6.48
C VAL A 123 8.17 -0.67 5.80
N SER A 124 9.07 -1.08 4.91
CA SER A 124 9.96 -0.15 4.21
C SER A 124 9.22 0.79 3.26
N ALA A 125 8.18 0.30 2.58
CA ALA A 125 7.32 1.13 1.75
C ALA A 125 6.57 2.19 2.59
N ALA A 126 6.06 1.84 3.77
CA ALA A 126 5.48 2.82 4.69
C ALA A 126 6.51 3.83 5.20
N LYS A 127 7.73 3.38 5.50
CA LYS A 127 8.84 4.28 5.89
C LYS A 127 9.18 5.27 4.78
N GLU A 128 9.19 4.83 3.52
CA GLU A 128 9.42 5.73 2.39
C GLU A 128 8.37 6.85 2.33
N GLY A 129 7.10 6.51 2.47
CA GLY A 129 6.02 7.50 2.56
C GLY A 129 6.23 8.49 3.72
N ALA A 130 6.64 7.99 4.88
CA ALA A 130 6.95 8.84 6.03
C ALA A 130 8.15 9.77 5.78
N LEU A 131 9.19 9.30 5.08
CA LEU A 131 10.32 10.12 4.65
C LEU A 131 9.92 11.22 3.67
N MET A 132 8.89 10.96 2.85
CA MET A 132 8.28 11.97 1.97
C MET A 132 7.36 12.95 2.71
N GLY A 133 7.20 12.83 4.03
CA GLY A 133 6.33 13.68 4.85
C GLY A 133 4.84 13.31 4.76
N ILE A 134 4.51 12.13 4.26
CA ILE A 134 3.13 11.66 4.11
C ILE A 134 2.81 10.69 5.27
N PRO A 135 1.67 10.86 5.99
CA PRO A 135 1.21 9.89 6.98
C PRO A 135 1.14 8.48 6.39
N SER A 136 1.85 7.53 7.00
CA SER A 136 2.02 6.20 6.42
C SER A 136 1.86 5.10 7.47
N MET A 137 1.23 3.98 7.07
CA MET A 137 0.93 2.85 7.93
C MET A 137 1.27 1.54 7.22
N ALA A 138 1.97 0.64 7.91
CA ALA A 138 2.18 -0.75 7.50
C ALA A 138 1.22 -1.67 8.24
N VAL A 139 0.56 -2.56 7.50
CA VAL A 139 -0.42 -3.52 8.02
C VAL A 139 0.05 -4.93 7.73
N SER A 140 0.12 -5.77 8.77
CA SER A 140 0.51 -7.17 8.67
C SER A 140 -0.53 -8.06 9.36
N MET A 141 -0.78 -9.23 8.80
CA MET A 141 -1.78 -10.17 9.31
C MET A 141 -1.12 -11.41 9.88
N CYS A 142 -1.61 -11.85 11.02
CA CYS A 142 -1.22 -13.11 11.63
C CYS A 142 -1.86 -14.32 10.95
N ASN A 143 -1.09 -15.33 10.63
CA ASN A 143 -1.58 -16.61 10.08
C ASN A 143 -2.06 -17.61 11.14
N LEU A 144 -2.13 -17.23 12.40
CA LEU A 144 -2.52 -18.15 13.48
C LEU A 144 -3.99 -18.64 13.41
N CYS A 145 -4.82 -18.07 12.54
CA CYS A 145 -6.23 -18.48 12.40
C CYS A 145 -6.49 -19.71 11.52
N LEU A 146 -5.47 -20.37 10.97
CA LEU A 146 -5.65 -21.53 10.09
C LEU A 146 -5.23 -22.88 10.72
N LEU A 147 -5.03 -22.94 12.03
CA LEU A 147 -4.68 -24.18 12.73
C LEU A 147 -5.83 -24.78 13.57
N TYR A 148 -7.08 -24.44 13.24
CA TYR A 148 -8.25 -25.11 13.81
C TYR A 148 -9.27 -25.45 12.72
#